data_49dcb9bfbf6a13f48afe3c6da61bcd7d
#
_entry.id   49dcb9bfbf6a13f48afe3c6da61bcd7d
#
_cell.length_a   1.000
_cell.length_b   1.000
_cell.length_c   1.000
_cell.angle_alpha   90.00
_cell.angle_beta   90.00
_cell.angle_gamma   90.00
#
_symmetry.space_group_name_H-M   'P 1'
#
loop_
_entity.id
_entity.type
_entity.pdbx_description
1 polymer ?
#
loop_
_entity_poly.entity_id
_entity_poly.type
_entity_poly.pdbx_seq_one_letter_code
_entity_poly.pdbx_strand_id
1 'polypeptide(L)'
;MAALTVTIISAAPVWAAEDIPVNDDISVSGDYDWTRFADDHITLNVYNNGLYISDGSDESVNVLSAFEELTGIKVNYTTYDSNESLYAKLKSGGVSYDVIFPSDYMVGKMAKEGMLAELNMDNIPNFAGIGEEYLDRSFDPGNKYSVPYMWGTTGLVYNTTMVEEPPTKWADMWDVEYTNNVLMFNNSRDAYAIAAKTI
;
A
#
# COMPACT_ATOMS: atom_id res chain seq x y z
N MET A 1 46.37 -38.49 -34.16
CA MET A 1 45.80 -37.11 -34.03
C MET A 1 44.31 -37.24 -33.75
N ALA A 2 43.89 -36.97 -32.59
CA ALA A 2 42.48 -36.99 -32.21
C ALA A 2 41.94 -35.56 -32.34
N ALA A 3 40.94 -35.36 -33.20
CA ALA A 3 40.27 -34.07 -33.36
C ALA A 3 39.27 -33.87 -32.24
N LEU A 4 39.48 -32.81 -31.43
CA LEU A 4 38.58 -32.39 -30.39
C LEU A 4 37.49 -31.50 -31.03
N THR A 5 36.28 -32.02 -31.14
CA THR A 5 35.12 -31.22 -31.61
C THR A 5 34.55 -30.45 -30.45
N VAL A 6 34.76 -29.13 -30.42
CA VAL A 6 34.14 -28.24 -29.44
C VAL A 6 32.75 -27.87 -29.96
N THR A 7 31.72 -28.42 -29.32
CA THR A 7 30.32 -28.00 -29.57
C THR A 7 30.05 -26.75 -28.78
N ILE A 8 29.97 -25.59 -29.46
CA ILE A 8 29.51 -24.34 -28.85
C ILE A 8 27.99 -24.42 -28.77
N ILE A 9 27.47 -24.66 -27.59
CA ILE A 9 26.04 -24.46 -27.29
C ILE A 9 25.83 -22.96 -27.16
N SER A 10 25.34 -22.30 -28.22
CA SER A 10 24.86 -20.95 -28.12
C SER A 10 23.56 -21.00 -27.31
N ALA A 11 23.61 -20.49 -26.09
CA ALA A 11 22.36 -20.16 -25.37
C ALA A 11 21.64 -19.09 -26.20
N ALA A 12 20.46 -19.43 -26.71
CA ALA A 12 19.59 -18.42 -27.30
C ALA A 12 19.30 -17.34 -26.23
N PRO A 13 19.30 -16.05 -26.58
CA PRO A 13 18.90 -15.03 -25.64
C PRO A 13 17.47 -15.34 -25.20
N VAL A 14 17.26 -15.49 -23.89
CA VAL A 14 15.92 -15.51 -23.32
C VAL A 14 15.43 -14.07 -23.46
N TRP A 15 14.57 -13.83 -24.42
CA TRP A 15 13.87 -12.55 -24.55
C TRP A 15 12.87 -12.50 -23.39
N ALA A 16 12.92 -11.43 -22.60
CA ALA A 16 11.84 -11.13 -21.66
C ALA A 16 10.53 -11.03 -22.46
N ALA A 17 9.44 -11.53 -21.92
CA ALA A 17 8.14 -11.36 -22.56
C ALA A 17 7.80 -9.86 -22.64
N GLU A 18 7.08 -9.46 -23.69
CA GLU A 18 6.62 -8.08 -23.81
C GLU A 18 5.64 -7.76 -22.67
N ASP A 19 5.75 -6.53 -22.15
CA ASP A 19 4.81 -6.07 -21.14
C ASP A 19 3.37 -6.06 -21.68
N ILE A 20 2.44 -6.42 -20.80
CA ILE A 20 1.01 -6.44 -21.11
C ILE A 20 0.44 -5.05 -20.78
N PRO A 21 -0.11 -4.30 -21.75
CA PRO A 21 -0.73 -3.02 -21.49
C PRO A 21 -2.04 -3.23 -20.72
N VAL A 22 -2.20 -2.49 -19.63
CA VAL A 22 -3.44 -2.42 -18.85
C VAL A 22 -4.29 -1.26 -19.34
N ASN A 23 -3.65 -0.15 -19.70
CA ASN A 23 -4.23 1.01 -20.38
C ASN A 23 -3.12 1.78 -21.10
N ASP A 24 -3.42 3.03 -21.55
CA ASP A 24 -2.47 3.85 -22.31
C ASP A 24 -1.22 4.23 -21.51
N ASP A 25 -1.30 4.26 -20.17
CA ASP A 25 -0.23 4.74 -19.26
C ASP A 25 0.41 3.62 -18.43
N ILE A 26 -0.24 2.46 -18.29
CA ILE A 26 0.17 1.39 -17.38
C ILE A 26 0.31 0.08 -18.13
N SER A 27 1.46 -0.57 -17.93
CA SER A 27 1.68 -1.95 -18.32
C SER A 27 2.15 -2.79 -17.11
N VAL A 28 2.00 -4.11 -17.24
CA VAL A 28 2.48 -5.09 -16.27
C VAL A 28 3.41 -6.07 -16.96
N SER A 29 4.34 -6.68 -16.22
CA SER A 29 5.29 -7.63 -16.78
C SER A 29 4.59 -8.79 -17.48
N GLY A 30 4.98 -9.06 -18.74
CA GLY A 30 4.55 -10.22 -19.49
C GLY A 30 5.22 -11.53 -19.05
N ASP A 31 6.25 -11.47 -18.21
CA ASP A 31 6.94 -12.65 -17.68
C ASP A 31 6.12 -13.38 -16.60
N TYR A 32 4.98 -12.82 -16.20
CA TYR A 32 4.12 -13.39 -15.17
C TYR A 32 2.78 -13.82 -15.75
N ASP A 33 2.33 -15.02 -15.41
CA ASP A 33 0.99 -15.50 -15.78
C ASP A 33 -0.07 -14.90 -14.83
N TRP A 34 -0.60 -13.76 -15.24
CA TRP A 34 -1.64 -13.04 -14.52
C TRP A 34 -2.98 -13.79 -14.49
N THR A 35 -3.21 -14.70 -15.46
CA THR A 35 -4.47 -15.43 -15.61
C THR A 35 -4.48 -16.78 -14.92
N ARG A 36 -3.39 -17.17 -14.25
CA ARG A 36 -3.21 -18.50 -13.64
C ARG A 36 -4.30 -18.95 -12.67
N PHE A 37 -5.12 -18.02 -12.18
CA PHE A 37 -6.23 -18.28 -11.27
C PHE A 37 -7.59 -17.89 -11.86
N ALA A 38 -7.69 -17.53 -13.15
CA ALA A 38 -8.90 -17.02 -13.76
C ALA A 38 -10.08 -18.01 -13.68
N ASP A 39 -9.80 -19.31 -13.81
CA ASP A 39 -10.80 -20.39 -13.77
C ASP A 39 -11.19 -20.83 -12.35
N ASP A 40 -10.48 -20.37 -11.33
CA ASP A 40 -10.70 -20.78 -9.94
C ASP A 40 -11.86 -20.02 -9.27
N HIS A 41 -12.42 -19.02 -9.94
CA HIS A 41 -13.54 -18.19 -9.46
C HIS A 41 -13.28 -17.57 -8.08
N ILE A 42 -12.06 -17.14 -7.84
CA ILE A 42 -11.63 -16.53 -6.55
C ILE A 42 -12.30 -15.17 -6.37
N THR A 43 -12.71 -14.89 -5.15
CA THR A 43 -13.07 -13.54 -4.69
C THR A 43 -12.18 -13.14 -3.53
N LEU A 44 -11.45 -12.02 -3.66
CA LEU A 44 -10.68 -11.43 -2.60
C LEU A 44 -11.50 -10.40 -1.83
N ASN A 45 -11.51 -10.53 -0.51
CA ASN A 45 -12.09 -9.54 0.40
C ASN A 45 -11.01 -8.56 0.83
N VAL A 46 -11.10 -7.33 0.36
CA VAL A 46 -10.10 -6.28 0.58
C VAL A 46 -10.67 -5.17 1.47
N TYR A 47 -9.92 -4.75 2.48
CA TYR A 47 -10.33 -3.70 3.41
C TYR A 47 -9.26 -2.61 3.48
N ASN A 48 -9.56 -1.44 2.95
CA ASN A 48 -8.62 -0.36 2.76
C ASN A 48 -9.17 0.98 3.27
N ASN A 49 -8.30 1.97 3.38
CA ASN A 49 -8.73 3.36 3.51
C ASN A 49 -9.27 3.85 2.16
N GLY A 50 -10.35 4.63 2.20
CA GLY A 50 -11.04 5.09 0.99
C GLY A 50 -10.19 5.96 0.05
N LEU A 51 -9.07 6.51 0.56
CA LEU A 51 -8.18 7.42 -0.20
C LEU A 51 -6.89 6.73 -0.72
N TYR A 52 -6.73 5.43 -0.49
CA TYR A 52 -5.44 4.76 -0.75
C TYR A 52 -5.40 3.97 -2.07
N ILE A 53 -6.40 4.12 -2.92
CA ILE A 53 -6.44 3.46 -4.23
C ILE A 53 -7.15 4.36 -5.23
N SER A 54 -6.69 4.32 -6.47
CA SER A 54 -7.31 4.99 -7.60
C SER A 54 -8.57 4.21 -8.05
N ASP A 55 -9.70 4.89 -8.12
CA ASP A 55 -11.02 4.29 -8.36
C ASP A 55 -11.64 4.62 -9.73
N GLY A 56 -10.90 5.34 -10.57
CA GLY A 56 -11.36 5.78 -11.88
C GLY A 56 -12.00 7.16 -11.88
N SER A 57 -12.04 7.86 -10.73
CA SER A 57 -12.44 9.26 -10.67
C SER A 57 -11.32 10.18 -11.22
N ASP A 58 -11.68 11.40 -11.62
CA ASP A 58 -10.74 12.43 -12.06
C ASP A 58 -9.75 11.96 -13.16
N GLU A 59 -10.25 11.17 -14.13
CA GLU A 59 -9.45 10.58 -15.22
C GLU A 59 -8.37 9.59 -14.73
N SER A 60 -8.43 9.17 -13.49
CA SER A 60 -7.53 8.16 -12.95
C SER A 60 -7.89 6.74 -13.39
N VAL A 61 -6.95 5.80 -13.24
CA VAL A 61 -7.20 4.38 -13.51
C VAL A 61 -8.06 3.78 -12.41
N ASN A 62 -9.11 3.03 -12.78
CA ASN A 62 -9.78 2.15 -11.82
C ASN A 62 -8.95 0.89 -11.62
N VAL A 63 -8.13 0.89 -10.57
CA VAL A 63 -7.18 -0.20 -10.29
C VAL A 63 -7.88 -1.52 -10.02
N LEU A 64 -9.04 -1.49 -9.36
CA LEU A 64 -9.79 -2.72 -9.06
C LEU A 64 -10.34 -3.36 -10.33
N SER A 65 -10.95 -2.57 -11.21
CA SER A 65 -11.44 -3.08 -12.49
C SER A 65 -10.31 -3.62 -13.36
N ALA A 66 -9.20 -2.89 -13.44
CA ALA A 66 -8.03 -3.32 -14.19
C ALA A 66 -7.45 -4.64 -13.64
N PHE A 67 -7.38 -4.79 -12.32
CA PHE A 67 -6.96 -6.05 -11.71
C PHE A 67 -7.91 -7.21 -12.00
N GLU A 68 -9.24 -7.00 -11.89
CA GLU A 68 -10.24 -8.03 -12.20
C GLU A 68 -10.20 -8.44 -13.67
N GLU A 69 -10.06 -7.49 -14.60
CA GLU A 69 -9.96 -7.75 -16.03
C GLU A 69 -8.68 -8.53 -16.37
N LEU A 70 -7.55 -8.15 -15.76
CA LEU A 70 -6.26 -8.79 -16.00
C LEU A 70 -6.20 -10.21 -15.45
N THR A 71 -6.77 -10.45 -14.26
CA THR A 71 -6.55 -11.71 -13.52
C THR A 71 -7.73 -12.66 -13.50
N GLY A 72 -8.94 -12.19 -13.80
CA GLY A 72 -10.17 -12.94 -13.59
C GLY A 72 -10.60 -13.08 -12.13
N ILE A 73 -9.81 -12.56 -11.17
CA ILE A 73 -10.11 -12.61 -9.75
C ILE A 73 -11.05 -11.46 -9.38
N LYS A 74 -12.16 -11.77 -8.71
CA LYS A 74 -13.10 -10.76 -8.22
C LYS A 74 -12.60 -10.10 -6.94
N VAL A 75 -12.89 -8.80 -6.77
CA VAL A 75 -12.51 -8.04 -5.57
C VAL A 75 -13.77 -7.49 -4.88
N ASN A 76 -14.02 -8.00 -3.67
CA ASN A 76 -15.01 -7.42 -2.77
C ASN A 76 -14.30 -6.35 -1.91
N TYR A 77 -14.36 -5.11 -2.38
CA TYR A 77 -13.64 -3.99 -1.78
C TYR A 77 -14.53 -3.24 -0.79
N THR A 78 -14.04 -3.06 0.41
CA THR A 78 -14.70 -2.27 1.47
C THR A 78 -13.72 -1.25 2.06
N THR A 79 -14.25 -0.17 2.60
CA THR A 79 -13.44 0.92 3.15
C THR A 79 -13.66 1.11 4.64
N TYR A 80 -12.66 1.72 5.28
CA TYR A 80 -12.71 2.15 6.67
C TYR A 80 -12.24 3.61 6.81
N ASP A 81 -12.70 4.29 7.86
CA ASP A 81 -12.37 5.69 8.11
C ASP A 81 -11.14 5.87 9.01
N SER A 82 -10.85 4.89 9.88
CA SER A 82 -9.72 4.94 10.81
C SER A 82 -9.16 3.55 11.10
N ASN A 83 -7.87 3.47 11.45
CA ASN A 83 -7.25 2.22 11.87
C ASN A 83 -7.94 1.61 13.10
N GLU A 84 -8.48 2.43 13.99
CA GLU A 84 -9.23 1.99 15.15
C GLU A 84 -10.55 1.31 14.76
N SER A 85 -11.28 1.84 13.78
CA SER A 85 -12.51 1.20 13.26
C SER A 85 -12.21 -0.09 12.52
N LEU A 86 -11.13 -0.14 11.71
CA LEU A 86 -10.61 -1.36 11.10
C LEU A 86 -10.32 -2.42 12.18
N TYR A 87 -9.53 -2.07 13.18
CA TYR A 87 -9.18 -2.98 14.25
C TYR A 87 -10.39 -3.50 15.03
N ALA A 88 -11.33 -2.61 15.41
CA ALA A 88 -12.52 -2.98 16.14
C ALA A 88 -13.39 -3.97 15.34
N LYS A 89 -13.54 -3.73 14.04
CA LYS A 89 -14.31 -4.62 13.16
C LYS A 89 -13.66 -6.01 13.04
N LEU A 90 -12.36 -6.08 12.84
CA LEU A 90 -11.63 -7.37 12.78
C LEU A 90 -11.67 -8.10 14.13
N LYS A 91 -11.48 -7.37 15.23
CA LYS A 91 -11.50 -7.93 16.59
C LYS A 91 -12.85 -8.51 16.97
N SER A 92 -13.96 -8.01 16.39
CA SER A 92 -15.30 -8.55 16.65
C SER A 92 -15.49 -9.99 16.13
N GLY A 93 -14.63 -10.46 15.21
CA GLY A 93 -14.63 -11.82 14.66
C GLY A 93 -15.80 -12.14 13.73
N GLY A 94 -16.63 -11.15 13.39
CA GLY A 94 -17.79 -11.35 12.51
C GLY A 94 -17.50 -11.25 11.01
N VAL A 95 -16.24 -10.93 10.65
CA VAL A 95 -15.80 -10.72 9.26
C VAL A 95 -14.39 -11.29 9.05
N SER A 96 -14.13 -11.69 7.81
CA SER A 96 -12.80 -12.11 7.37
C SER A 96 -12.42 -11.31 6.14
N TYR A 97 -11.16 -10.87 6.10
CA TYR A 97 -10.56 -10.21 4.95
C TYR A 97 -9.27 -10.94 4.56
N ASP A 98 -9.01 -10.97 3.25
CA ASP A 98 -7.80 -11.58 2.69
C ASP A 98 -6.64 -10.58 2.68
N VAL A 99 -6.96 -9.30 2.41
CA VAL A 99 -5.98 -8.21 2.38
C VAL A 99 -6.51 -6.99 3.11
N ILE A 100 -5.69 -6.41 3.97
CA ILE A 100 -5.99 -5.16 4.71
C ILE A 100 -4.83 -4.18 4.60
N PHE A 101 -5.11 -2.87 4.67
CA PHE A 101 -4.11 -1.80 4.49
C PHE A 101 -4.00 -0.89 5.73
N PRO A 102 -3.58 -1.39 6.88
CA PRO A 102 -3.44 -0.59 8.09
C PRO A 102 -2.15 0.22 8.10
N SER A 103 -2.11 1.25 8.96
CA SER A 103 -0.86 1.94 9.27
C SER A 103 0.08 1.06 10.10
N ASP A 104 1.35 1.38 10.08
CA ASP A 104 2.46 0.69 10.73
C ASP A 104 2.19 0.30 12.19
N TYR A 105 1.77 1.24 13.02
CA TYR A 105 1.46 0.98 14.44
C TYR A 105 0.34 -0.05 14.63
N MET A 106 -0.61 -0.08 13.69
CA MET A 106 -1.72 -1.02 13.73
C MET A 106 -1.29 -2.42 13.26
N VAL A 107 -0.39 -2.50 12.26
CA VAL A 107 0.28 -3.75 11.89
C VAL A 107 0.96 -4.34 13.12
N GLY A 108 1.82 -3.55 13.81
CA GLY A 108 2.52 -4.02 14.99
C GLY A 108 1.62 -4.45 16.15
N LYS A 109 0.46 -3.78 16.31
CA LYS A 109 -0.55 -4.17 17.31
C LYS A 109 -1.19 -5.50 16.94
N MET A 110 -1.69 -5.63 15.72
CA MET A 110 -2.40 -6.84 15.27
C MET A 110 -1.46 -8.06 15.18
N ALA A 111 -0.20 -7.87 14.77
CA ALA A 111 0.80 -8.92 14.77
C ALA A 111 1.04 -9.47 16.18
N LYS A 112 1.21 -8.60 17.19
CA LYS A 112 1.37 -9.00 18.61
C LYS A 112 0.14 -9.73 19.16
N GLU A 113 -1.03 -9.46 18.65
CA GLU A 113 -2.28 -10.11 19.06
C GLU A 113 -2.59 -11.39 18.24
N GLY A 114 -1.72 -11.77 17.30
CA GLY A 114 -1.90 -12.98 16.48
C GLY A 114 -3.07 -12.87 15.50
N MET A 115 -3.40 -11.65 15.06
CA MET A 115 -4.51 -11.38 14.15
C MET A 115 -4.10 -11.42 12.68
N LEU A 116 -2.81 -11.47 12.37
CA LEU A 116 -2.28 -11.46 11.01
C LEU A 116 -1.67 -12.82 10.67
N ALA A 117 -1.85 -13.24 9.41
CA ALA A 117 -1.16 -14.39 8.86
C ALA A 117 0.27 -14.02 8.43
N GLU A 118 1.22 -14.91 8.59
CA GLU A 118 2.58 -14.73 8.06
C GLU A 118 2.55 -14.79 6.54
N LEU A 119 3.30 -13.89 5.91
CA LEU A 119 3.44 -13.85 4.45
C LEU A 119 4.43 -14.91 3.97
N ASN A 120 4.12 -15.54 2.85
CA ASN A 120 5.09 -16.32 2.11
C ASN A 120 5.75 -15.43 1.05
N MET A 121 6.96 -14.96 1.33
CA MET A 121 7.69 -14.02 0.46
C MET A 121 8.08 -14.64 -0.89
N ASP A 122 8.14 -15.96 -1.02
CA ASP A 122 8.37 -16.63 -2.31
C ASP A 122 7.24 -16.33 -3.31
N ASN A 123 6.06 -15.98 -2.81
CA ASN A 123 4.92 -15.59 -3.63
C ASN A 123 4.89 -14.08 -3.96
N ILE A 124 5.84 -13.30 -3.45
CA ILE A 124 5.89 -11.84 -3.60
C ILE A 124 7.25 -11.41 -4.19
N PRO A 125 7.61 -11.83 -5.41
CA PRO A 125 8.94 -11.56 -5.97
C PRO A 125 9.23 -10.07 -6.12
N ASN A 126 8.21 -9.25 -6.36
CA ASN A 126 8.35 -7.78 -6.49
C ASN A 126 8.71 -7.09 -5.17
N PHE A 127 8.68 -7.81 -4.04
CA PHE A 127 9.18 -7.30 -2.75
C PHE A 127 10.64 -6.83 -2.84
N ALA A 128 11.44 -7.46 -3.70
CA ALA A 128 12.83 -7.07 -3.94
C ALA A 128 13.00 -5.65 -4.55
N GLY A 129 11.93 -5.08 -5.09
CA GLY A 129 11.93 -3.70 -5.61
C GLY A 129 11.65 -2.62 -4.58
N ILE A 130 11.35 -2.98 -3.33
CA ILE A 130 11.07 -2.02 -2.26
C ILE A 130 12.39 -1.51 -1.67
N GLY A 131 12.51 -0.19 -1.50
CA GLY A 131 13.70 0.43 -0.92
C GLY A 131 13.98 -0.07 0.50
N GLU A 132 15.26 -0.34 0.80
CA GLU A 132 15.70 -0.90 2.09
C GLU A 132 15.28 -0.04 3.29
N GLU A 133 15.16 1.28 3.11
CA GLU A 133 14.74 2.23 4.13
C GLU A 133 13.30 1.98 4.64
N TYR A 134 12.48 1.26 3.89
CA TYR A 134 11.10 0.92 4.27
C TYR A 134 10.97 -0.49 4.85
N LEU A 135 12.01 -1.30 4.77
CA LEU A 135 12.00 -2.69 5.20
C LEU A 135 12.46 -2.86 6.66
N ASP A 136 12.19 -4.02 7.24
CA ASP A 136 12.64 -4.45 8.57
C ASP A 136 12.38 -3.41 9.67
N ARG A 137 11.20 -2.83 9.65
CA ARG A 137 10.83 -1.80 10.62
C ARG A 137 10.42 -2.43 11.95
N SER A 138 10.62 -1.69 13.04
CA SER A 138 10.39 -2.18 14.41
C SER A 138 8.96 -2.65 14.70
N PHE A 139 7.98 -2.25 13.91
CA PHE A 139 6.60 -2.72 14.05
C PHE A 139 6.37 -4.11 13.42
N ASP A 140 7.18 -4.52 12.44
CA ASP A 140 7.15 -5.82 11.78
C ASP A 140 8.56 -6.28 11.38
N PRO A 141 9.39 -6.72 12.35
CA PRO A 141 10.74 -7.16 12.08
C PRO A 141 10.78 -8.32 11.09
N GLY A 142 11.61 -8.18 10.05
CA GLY A 142 11.74 -9.15 8.98
C GLY A 142 10.57 -9.17 8.00
N ASN A 143 9.67 -8.18 8.05
CA ASN A 143 8.48 -8.10 7.17
C ASN A 143 7.67 -9.40 7.12
N LYS A 144 7.41 -9.99 8.29
CA LYS A 144 6.69 -11.27 8.40
C LYS A 144 5.21 -11.18 8.02
N TYR A 145 4.59 -10.03 8.28
CA TYR A 145 3.14 -9.83 8.20
C TYR A 145 2.74 -8.75 7.20
N SER A 146 3.67 -7.92 6.73
CA SER A 146 3.34 -6.78 5.90
C SER A 146 4.34 -6.51 4.79
N VAL A 147 3.79 -5.91 3.71
CA VAL A 147 4.56 -5.32 2.61
C VAL A 147 4.31 -3.82 2.64
N PRO A 148 5.34 -2.97 2.61
CA PRO A 148 5.16 -1.52 2.50
C PRO A 148 4.40 -1.16 1.21
N TYR A 149 3.32 -0.39 1.36
CA TYR A 149 2.47 0.01 0.24
C TYR A 149 2.69 1.47 -0.13
N MET A 150 2.56 2.37 0.83
CA MET A 150 2.86 3.79 0.64
C MET A 150 3.34 4.41 1.95
N TRP A 151 4.02 5.53 1.81
CA TRP A 151 4.46 6.36 2.92
C TRP A 151 4.21 7.83 2.60
N GLY A 152 4.22 8.66 3.61
CA GLY A 152 4.04 10.09 3.45
C GLY A 152 4.52 10.87 4.65
N THR A 153 4.55 12.17 4.50
CA THR A 153 4.86 13.12 5.57
C THR A 153 3.62 13.93 5.92
N THR A 154 3.48 14.26 7.19
CA THR A 154 2.46 15.19 7.65
C THR A 154 3.08 16.58 7.73
N GLY A 155 2.40 17.58 7.19
CA GLY A 155 2.84 18.96 7.16
C GLY A 155 1.70 19.95 7.41
N LEU A 156 2.06 21.21 7.64
CA LEU A 156 1.12 22.32 7.68
C LEU A 156 0.80 22.78 6.26
N VAL A 157 -0.48 22.81 5.94
CA VAL A 157 -1.00 23.39 4.70
C VAL A 157 -1.78 24.64 5.09
N TYR A 158 -1.51 25.76 4.45
CA TYR A 158 -2.17 27.03 4.71
C TYR A 158 -2.60 27.72 3.43
N ASN A 159 -3.64 28.54 3.52
CA ASN A 159 -4.11 29.36 2.41
C ASN A 159 -3.33 30.66 2.38
N THR A 160 -2.52 30.86 1.34
CA THR A 160 -1.66 32.05 1.17
C THR A 160 -2.44 33.36 0.96
N THR A 161 -3.75 33.31 0.73
CA THR A 161 -4.59 34.50 0.65
C THR A 161 -5.21 34.91 2.00
N MET A 162 -5.08 34.06 3.02
CA MET A 162 -5.65 34.25 4.36
C MET A 162 -4.58 34.33 5.45
N VAL A 163 -3.42 33.78 5.21
CA VAL A 163 -2.30 33.73 6.15
C VAL A 163 -1.15 34.54 5.56
N GLU A 164 -0.85 35.70 6.17
CA GLU A 164 0.20 36.61 5.70
C GLU A 164 1.60 36.07 6.00
N GLU A 165 1.80 35.55 7.21
CA GLU A 165 3.07 34.99 7.68
C GLU A 165 3.02 33.45 7.61
N PRO A 166 3.81 32.80 6.74
CA PRO A 166 3.83 31.34 6.64
C PRO A 166 4.15 30.66 7.97
N PRO A 167 3.35 29.67 8.42
CA PRO A 167 3.66 28.90 9.61
C PRO A 167 4.94 28.09 9.40
N THR A 168 5.84 28.10 10.38
CA THR A 168 7.18 27.48 10.30
C THR A 168 7.36 26.31 11.25
N LYS A 169 6.48 26.16 12.22
CA LYS A 169 6.51 25.12 13.24
C LYS A 169 5.10 24.68 13.63
N TRP A 170 4.97 23.51 14.20
CA TRP A 170 3.69 22.96 14.64
C TRP A 170 2.97 23.85 15.68
N ALA A 171 3.73 24.56 16.52
CA ALA A 171 3.16 25.43 17.54
C ALA A 171 2.36 26.61 16.94
N ASP A 172 2.65 27.03 15.71
CA ASP A 172 1.95 28.13 15.05
C ASP A 172 0.46 27.81 14.82
N MET A 173 0.07 26.51 14.79
CA MET A 173 -1.33 26.11 14.70
C MET A 173 -2.18 26.56 15.92
N TRP A 174 -1.54 26.85 17.03
CA TRP A 174 -2.21 27.25 18.29
C TRP A 174 -2.27 28.76 18.48
N ASP A 175 -1.85 29.52 17.47
CA ASP A 175 -1.97 30.98 17.53
C ASP A 175 -3.46 31.38 17.60
N VAL A 176 -3.76 32.36 18.45
CA VAL A 176 -5.13 32.85 18.67
C VAL A 176 -5.76 33.45 17.43
N GLU A 177 -4.94 33.94 16.48
CA GLU A 177 -5.43 34.51 15.23
C GLU A 177 -6.10 33.45 14.33
N TYR A 178 -5.73 32.16 14.45
CA TYR A 178 -6.31 31.06 13.69
C TYR A 178 -7.51 30.42 14.39
N THR A 179 -8.02 31.01 15.48
CA THR A 179 -9.18 30.48 16.21
C THR A 179 -10.36 30.19 15.27
N ASN A 180 -10.87 28.95 15.31
CA ASN A 180 -11.91 28.41 14.43
C ASN A 180 -11.54 28.26 12.93
N ASN A 181 -10.28 28.44 12.57
CA ASN A 181 -9.80 28.30 11.19
C ASN A 181 -8.74 27.18 11.03
N VAL A 182 -8.49 26.40 12.07
CA VAL A 182 -7.58 25.24 12.01
C VAL A 182 -8.38 23.98 11.77
N LEU A 183 -7.96 23.20 10.77
CA LEU A 183 -8.48 21.87 10.50
C LEU A 183 -7.44 20.81 10.89
N MET A 184 -7.92 19.75 11.51
CA MET A 184 -7.13 18.56 11.82
C MET A 184 -7.86 17.34 11.25
N PHE A 185 -7.12 16.42 10.61
CA PHE A 185 -7.74 15.17 10.14
C PHE A 185 -8.17 14.28 11.31
N ASN A 186 -9.21 13.48 11.07
CA ASN A 186 -9.81 12.61 12.08
C ASN A 186 -8.98 11.34 12.31
N ASN A 187 -7.75 11.52 12.76
CA ASN A 187 -6.84 10.45 13.17
C ASN A 187 -6.23 10.82 14.51
N SER A 188 -6.63 10.12 15.57
CA SER A 188 -6.20 10.45 16.94
C SER A 188 -4.69 10.33 17.15
N ARG A 189 -4.04 9.34 16.51
CA ARG A 189 -2.60 9.12 16.65
C ARG A 189 -1.79 10.26 16.06
N ASP A 190 -2.13 10.67 14.85
CA ASP A 190 -1.45 11.78 14.18
C ASP A 190 -1.72 13.11 14.90
N ALA A 191 -2.96 13.34 15.32
CA ALA A 191 -3.32 14.54 16.09
C ALA A 191 -2.51 14.63 17.39
N TYR A 192 -2.40 13.56 18.17
CA TYR A 192 -1.59 13.52 19.39
C TYR A 192 -0.08 13.64 19.09
N ALA A 193 0.41 13.04 18.00
CA ALA A 193 1.81 13.16 17.61
C ALA A 193 2.16 14.61 17.23
N ILE A 194 1.27 15.30 16.52
CA ILE A 194 1.41 16.72 16.19
C ILE A 194 1.41 17.55 17.48
N ALA A 195 0.43 17.34 18.36
CA ALA A 195 0.36 18.04 19.64
C ALA A 195 1.64 17.84 20.48
N ALA A 196 2.17 16.62 20.54
CA ALA A 196 3.41 16.32 21.24
C ALA A 196 4.65 17.02 20.65
N LYS A 197 4.63 17.41 19.38
CA LYS A 197 5.72 18.16 18.72
C LYS A 197 5.67 19.67 18.97
N THR A 198 4.62 20.15 19.63
CA THR A 198 4.48 21.57 20.01
C THR A 198 4.99 21.87 21.41
N ILE A 199 5.34 20.83 22.17
CA ILE A 199 5.91 20.87 23.50
C ILE A 199 7.43 20.65 23.36
#